data_376b5829b39cfc285aea6b1ff57a47d7
#
_entry.id   376b5829b39cfc285aea6b1ff57a47d7
#
_cell.length_a   1.000
_cell.length_b   1.000
_cell.length_c   1.000
_cell.angle_alpha   90.00
_cell.angle_beta   90.00
_cell.angle_gamma   90.00
#
_symmetry.space_group_name_H-M   'P 1'
#
loop_
_entity.id
_entity.type
_entity.pdbx_description
1 polymer ?
#
loop_
_entity_poly.entity_id
_entity_poly.type
_entity_poly.pdbx_seq_one_letter_code
_entity_poly.pdbx_strand_id
1 'polypeptide(L)'
;SSWDGTMYQYPVDGDRHYLKYRKDVIDNPEMQKKYKADTGKELKVPTTWKEYGEMAKYFNGWDWDGDGEKEYGSAEVMKKDDLMFAAFYSRSAAYSKNPRTPGGFFFDLETMTPLINNPGFVEALTDWVDAVNYVPPGGINFGLGDEINSFGGGQTLFSFSWDDAFVAAMQDDSPIKNQVGAAQLPGADKVWNRENGMWDAKANQAPFFVWGWAVGVAKKSKEKEMAFDYLCFFANEANHQADIGIGRFG
;
A
#
# COMPACT_ATOMS: atom_id res chain seq x y z
N SER A 1 -4.67 21.32 4.45
CA SER A 1 -3.70 21.51 5.54
C SER A 1 -3.84 22.86 6.18
N SER A 2 -3.63 22.92 7.49
CA SER A 2 -3.69 24.17 8.27
C SER A 2 -2.40 24.38 9.04
N TRP A 3 -2.04 25.64 9.28
CA TRP A 3 -0.94 26.05 10.13
C TRP A 3 -1.40 27.22 11.02
N ASP A 4 -1.17 27.10 12.32
CA ASP A 4 -1.59 28.10 13.31
C ASP A 4 -3.07 28.52 13.17
N GLY A 5 -3.95 27.51 13.01
CA GLY A 5 -5.39 27.72 12.85
C GLY A 5 -5.83 28.25 11.48
N THR A 6 -4.90 28.59 10.60
CA THR A 6 -5.20 29.10 9.25
C THR A 6 -5.13 27.97 8.23
N MET A 7 -6.16 27.81 7.41
CA MET A 7 -6.19 26.86 6.31
C MET A 7 -5.44 27.41 5.09
N TYR A 8 -4.47 26.68 4.60
CA TYR A 8 -3.67 27.07 3.43
C TYR A 8 -3.93 26.21 2.19
N GLN A 9 -4.45 25.01 2.39
CA GLN A 9 -4.70 24.07 1.31
C GLN A 9 -6.01 23.32 1.57
N TYR A 10 -6.70 23.04 0.50
CA TYR A 10 -7.90 22.21 0.50
C TYR A 10 -7.55 20.79 0.01
N PRO A 11 -7.93 19.73 0.73
CA PRO A 11 -7.73 18.36 0.25
C PRO A 11 -8.66 18.07 -0.93
N VAL A 12 -8.13 17.44 -1.96
CA VAL A 12 -8.90 17.10 -3.18
C VAL A 12 -9.11 15.59 -3.33
N ASP A 13 -8.24 14.80 -2.73
CA ASP A 13 -8.42 13.37 -2.59
C ASP A 13 -7.80 12.84 -1.28
N GLY A 14 -8.05 11.59 -0.97
CA GLY A 14 -7.56 10.92 0.22
C GLY A 14 -7.05 9.54 -0.10
N ASP A 15 -5.85 9.48 -0.66
CA ASP A 15 -5.17 8.25 -1.01
C ASP A 15 -4.89 7.37 0.21
N ARG A 16 -5.06 6.08 0.02
CA ARG A 16 -4.78 5.06 1.04
C ARG A 16 -4.04 3.89 0.43
N HIS A 17 -3.18 3.27 1.21
CA HIS A 17 -2.58 2.01 0.81
C HIS A 17 -3.50 0.85 1.18
N TYR A 18 -3.70 -0.04 0.22
CA TYR A 18 -4.45 -1.29 0.37
C TYR A 18 -3.62 -2.47 -0.11
N LEU A 19 -3.90 -3.64 0.45
CA LEU A 19 -3.51 -4.89 -0.16
C LEU A 19 -4.50 -5.22 -1.29
N LYS A 20 -4.00 -5.34 -2.51
CA LYS A 20 -4.72 -5.91 -3.65
C LYS A 20 -4.26 -7.35 -3.86
N TYR A 21 -5.18 -8.23 -4.22
CA TYR A 21 -4.87 -9.64 -4.39
C TYR A 21 -5.70 -10.31 -5.48
N ARG A 22 -5.17 -11.39 -6.05
CA ARG A 22 -5.84 -12.24 -7.04
C ARG A 22 -6.85 -13.15 -6.31
N LYS A 23 -8.13 -12.80 -6.43
CA LYS A 23 -9.25 -13.52 -5.84
C LYS A 23 -9.39 -14.93 -6.43
N ASP A 24 -9.19 -15.04 -7.73
CA ASP A 24 -9.21 -16.31 -8.47
C ASP A 24 -8.15 -17.31 -8.01
N VAL A 25 -7.08 -16.86 -7.38
CA VAL A 25 -6.06 -17.72 -6.76
C VAL A 25 -6.39 -17.97 -5.27
N ILE A 26 -6.62 -16.91 -4.51
CA ILE A 26 -6.82 -17.01 -3.04
C ILE A 26 -8.11 -17.78 -2.69
N ASP A 27 -9.18 -17.55 -3.44
CA ASP A 27 -10.49 -18.18 -3.21
C ASP A 27 -10.67 -19.51 -3.99
N ASN A 28 -9.66 -19.93 -4.75
CA ASN A 28 -9.71 -21.16 -5.54
C ASN A 28 -9.59 -22.41 -4.64
N PRO A 29 -10.59 -23.31 -4.60
CA PRO A 29 -10.59 -24.48 -3.71
C PRO A 29 -9.42 -25.44 -3.94
N GLU A 30 -8.98 -25.63 -5.20
CA GLU A 30 -7.84 -26.49 -5.51
C GLU A 30 -6.52 -25.86 -5.05
N MET A 31 -6.35 -24.55 -5.22
CA MET A 31 -5.19 -23.82 -4.70
C MET A 31 -5.17 -23.85 -3.17
N GLN A 32 -6.31 -23.66 -2.52
CA GLN A 32 -6.45 -23.76 -1.06
C GLN A 32 -6.06 -25.15 -0.54
N LYS A 33 -6.57 -26.20 -1.18
CA LYS A 33 -6.25 -27.60 -0.84
C LYS A 33 -4.77 -27.90 -1.02
N LYS A 34 -4.20 -27.47 -2.16
CA LYS A 34 -2.78 -27.69 -2.45
C LYS A 34 -1.89 -26.91 -1.46
N TYR A 35 -2.15 -25.63 -1.25
CA TYR A 35 -1.38 -24.82 -0.29
C TYR A 35 -1.41 -25.42 1.12
N LYS A 36 -2.59 -25.89 1.56
CA LYS A 36 -2.73 -26.55 2.87
C LYS A 36 -1.99 -27.87 2.95
N ALA A 37 -2.01 -28.67 1.88
CA ALA A 37 -1.27 -29.93 1.84
C ALA A 37 0.25 -29.71 1.89
N ASP A 38 0.76 -28.72 1.18
CA ASP A 38 2.19 -28.46 1.04
C ASP A 38 2.77 -27.70 2.24
N THR A 39 1.99 -26.81 2.87
CA THR A 39 2.49 -25.91 3.93
C THR A 39 1.92 -26.17 5.31
N GLY A 40 0.82 -26.93 5.41
CA GLY A 40 0.05 -27.09 6.64
C GLY A 40 -0.80 -25.87 7.03
N LYS A 41 -0.78 -24.80 6.23
CA LYS A 41 -1.47 -23.53 6.49
C LYS A 41 -2.68 -23.35 5.56
N GLU A 42 -3.60 -22.50 5.96
CA GLU A 42 -4.73 -22.14 5.11
C GLU A 42 -4.37 -21.01 4.15
N LEU A 43 -4.76 -21.14 2.88
CA LEU A 43 -4.68 -20.07 1.91
C LEU A 43 -5.87 -19.13 2.12
N LYS A 44 -5.57 -17.92 2.50
CA LYS A 44 -6.55 -16.85 2.77
C LYS A 44 -5.89 -15.50 2.54
N VAL A 45 -6.67 -14.43 2.54
CA VAL A 45 -6.10 -13.08 2.51
C VAL A 45 -5.14 -12.90 3.71
N PRO A 46 -3.87 -12.53 3.47
CA PRO A 46 -2.89 -12.42 4.54
C PRO A 46 -3.21 -11.27 5.50
N THR A 47 -3.10 -11.53 6.78
CA THR A 47 -3.32 -10.54 7.85
C THR A 47 -2.02 -10.02 8.45
N THR A 48 -0.90 -10.66 8.15
CA THR A 48 0.44 -10.23 8.57
C THR A 48 1.40 -10.22 7.39
N TRP A 49 2.44 -9.38 7.46
CA TRP A 49 3.52 -9.33 6.47
C TRP A 49 4.22 -10.67 6.33
N LYS A 50 4.30 -11.43 7.42
CA LYS A 50 4.83 -12.79 7.39
C LYS A 50 3.98 -13.72 6.54
N GLU A 51 2.65 -13.75 6.75
CA GLU A 51 1.73 -14.53 5.91
C GLU A 51 1.81 -14.08 4.44
N TYR A 52 1.86 -12.77 4.20
CA TYR A 52 2.03 -12.20 2.87
C TYR A 52 3.29 -12.73 2.17
N GLY A 53 4.45 -12.62 2.81
CA GLY A 53 5.72 -13.09 2.25
C GLY A 53 5.77 -14.60 2.04
N GLU A 54 5.20 -15.40 2.94
CA GLU A 54 5.12 -16.85 2.80
C GLU A 54 4.26 -17.26 1.58
N MET A 55 3.09 -16.62 1.40
CA MET A 55 2.23 -16.89 0.26
C MET A 55 2.86 -16.39 -1.05
N ALA A 56 3.42 -15.17 -1.03
CA ALA A 56 4.08 -14.60 -2.19
C ALA A 56 5.23 -15.50 -2.68
N LYS A 57 6.06 -16.02 -1.78
CA LYS A 57 7.14 -16.97 -2.11
C LYS A 57 6.61 -18.29 -2.65
N TYR A 58 5.54 -18.81 -2.04
CA TYR A 58 4.98 -20.10 -2.44
C TYR A 58 4.46 -20.08 -3.89
N PHE A 59 3.76 -19.01 -4.26
CA PHE A 59 3.20 -18.88 -5.59
C PHE A 59 4.16 -18.25 -6.63
N ASN A 60 5.34 -17.86 -6.23
CA ASN A 60 6.30 -17.19 -7.11
C ASN A 60 6.84 -18.13 -8.19
N GLY A 61 6.77 -17.72 -9.44
CA GLY A 61 7.28 -18.48 -10.59
C GLY A 61 6.37 -19.59 -11.07
N TRP A 62 5.10 -19.59 -10.68
CA TRP A 62 4.10 -20.52 -11.20
C TRP A 62 3.37 -19.90 -12.40
N ASP A 63 2.86 -20.73 -13.27
CA ASP A 63 1.82 -20.44 -14.23
C ASP A 63 0.50 -20.90 -13.59
N TRP A 64 -0.17 -19.99 -12.89
CA TRP A 64 -1.40 -20.35 -12.18
C TRP A 64 -2.68 -20.09 -12.96
N ASP A 65 -2.62 -19.34 -14.06
CA ASP A 65 -3.76 -19.10 -14.94
C ASP A 65 -3.73 -19.91 -16.23
N GLY A 66 -2.59 -20.58 -16.52
CA GLY A 66 -2.46 -21.54 -17.60
C GLY A 66 -2.20 -20.91 -18.97
N ASP A 67 -1.68 -19.67 -19.00
CA ASP A 67 -1.36 -18.96 -20.24
C ASP A 67 0.04 -19.30 -20.79
N GLY A 68 0.85 -20.03 -20.04
CA GLY A 68 2.21 -20.45 -20.39
C GLY A 68 3.31 -19.52 -19.92
N GLU A 69 2.97 -18.40 -19.31
CA GLU A 69 3.90 -17.48 -18.69
C GLU A 69 4.02 -17.75 -17.19
N LYS A 70 4.91 -17.06 -16.52
CA LYS A 70 5.09 -17.20 -15.07
C LYS A 70 4.61 -15.96 -14.35
N GLU A 71 3.79 -16.16 -13.34
CA GLU A 71 3.42 -15.11 -12.42
C GLU A 71 4.34 -15.07 -11.20
N TYR A 72 4.24 -13.98 -10.46
CA TYR A 72 5.12 -13.66 -9.32
C TYR A 72 4.32 -13.39 -8.05
N GLY A 73 5.01 -13.44 -6.91
CA GLY A 73 4.38 -13.32 -5.62
C GLY A 73 3.80 -11.93 -5.35
N SER A 74 4.51 -10.86 -5.76
CA SER A 74 3.99 -9.50 -5.58
C SER A 74 4.58 -8.49 -6.55
N ALA A 75 3.87 -7.39 -6.76
CA ALA A 75 4.41 -6.14 -7.30
C ALA A 75 4.47 -5.10 -6.17
N GLU A 76 5.62 -4.48 -6.01
CA GLU A 76 5.87 -3.47 -4.98
C GLU A 76 6.64 -2.28 -5.54
N VAL A 77 6.38 -1.08 -5.02
CA VAL A 77 7.12 0.13 -5.40
C VAL A 77 8.47 0.12 -4.67
N MET A 78 9.52 -0.29 -5.37
CA MET A 78 10.87 -0.47 -4.81
C MET A 78 11.92 0.48 -5.42
N LYS A 79 11.58 1.18 -6.50
CA LYS A 79 12.49 2.05 -7.21
C LYS A 79 12.98 3.20 -6.36
N LYS A 80 14.32 3.34 -6.25
CA LYS A 80 14.94 4.51 -5.62
C LYS A 80 14.51 5.79 -6.34
N ASP A 81 14.30 6.85 -5.56
CA ASP A 81 13.90 8.18 -6.06
C ASP A 81 12.47 8.22 -6.69
N ASP A 82 11.66 7.22 -6.40
CA ASP A 82 10.21 7.16 -6.64
C ASP A 82 9.48 7.11 -5.28
N LEU A 83 8.28 6.58 -5.24
CA LEU A 83 7.43 6.51 -4.04
C LEU A 83 7.75 5.32 -3.10
N MET A 84 8.93 4.70 -3.24
CA MET A 84 9.37 3.58 -2.39
C MET A 84 9.29 3.86 -0.89
N PHE A 85 9.51 5.10 -0.50
CA PHE A 85 9.44 5.50 0.91
C PHE A 85 8.03 5.28 1.50
N ALA A 86 6.98 5.53 0.72
CA ALA A 86 5.60 5.35 1.16
C ALA A 86 5.27 3.87 1.38
N ALA A 87 5.71 2.99 0.46
CA ALA A 87 5.60 1.54 0.60
C ALA A 87 6.33 1.05 1.86
N PHE A 88 7.57 1.50 2.06
CA PHE A 88 8.35 1.15 3.25
C PHE A 88 7.71 1.66 4.55
N TYR A 89 7.16 2.87 4.55
CA TYR A 89 6.51 3.42 5.74
C TYR A 89 5.25 2.66 6.13
N SER A 90 4.46 2.24 5.16
CA SER A 90 3.27 1.41 5.41
C SER A 90 3.66 0.06 6.01
N ARG A 91 4.72 -0.58 5.50
CA ARG A 91 5.24 -1.84 6.05
C ARG A 91 5.81 -1.62 7.46
N SER A 92 6.64 -0.60 7.66
CA SER A 92 7.29 -0.33 8.95
C SER A 92 6.32 0.09 10.05
N ALA A 93 5.17 0.67 9.70
CA ALA A 93 4.14 1.04 10.66
C ALA A 93 3.64 -0.17 11.46
N ALA A 94 3.49 -1.33 10.83
CA ALA A 94 3.06 -2.55 11.50
C ALA A 94 4.02 -2.99 12.63
N TYR A 95 5.31 -2.81 12.43
CA TYR A 95 6.36 -3.22 13.36
C TYR A 95 6.75 -2.15 14.38
N SER A 96 6.51 -0.86 14.07
CA SER A 96 7.06 0.26 14.87
C SER A 96 6.00 1.22 15.42
N LYS A 97 4.79 1.26 14.85
CA LYS A 97 3.71 2.11 15.36
C LYS A 97 2.93 1.37 16.44
N ASN A 98 3.49 1.35 17.65
CA ASN A 98 2.82 0.74 18.79
C ASN A 98 1.65 1.62 19.25
N PRO A 99 0.40 1.11 19.29
CA PRO A 99 -0.76 1.90 19.71
C PRO A 99 -0.69 2.38 21.17
N ARG A 100 0.14 1.75 22.00
CA ARG A 100 0.35 2.12 23.41
C ARG A 100 1.45 3.16 23.59
N THR A 101 2.23 3.45 22.55
CA THR A 101 3.31 4.43 22.61
C THR A 101 2.87 5.71 21.91
N PRO A 102 2.52 6.77 22.64
CA PRO A 102 2.13 8.05 22.04
C PRO A 102 3.31 8.74 21.37
N GLY A 103 3.02 9.79 20.62
CA GLY A 103 4.01 10.64 19.97
C GLY A 103 4.34 10.26 18.54
N GLY A 104 5.39 10.86 18.00
CA GLY A 104 5.77 10.77 16.60
C GLY A 104 6.14 9.36 16.14
N PHE A 105 5.99 9.14 14.85
CA PHE A 105 6.42 7.90 14.20
C PHE A 105 7.85 7.99 13.66
N PHE A 106 8.16 9.11 12.98
CA PHE A 106 9.48 9.36 12.39
C PHE A 106 10.40 10.13 13.31
N PHE A 107 9.82 11.05 14.08
CA PHE A 107 10.55 11.95 14.96
C PHE A 107 9.83 12.05 16.31
N ASP A 108 10.60 12.25 17.35
CA ASP A 108 10.09 12.76 18.60
C ASP A 108 9.58 14.19 18.37
N LEU A 109 8.34 14.49 18.80
CA LEU A 109 7.69 15.74 18.45
C LEU A 109 8.20 16.95 19.24
N GLU A 110 8.89 16.71 20.36
CA GLU A 110 9.43 17.79 21.19
C GLU A 110 10.88 18.10 20.84
N THR A 111 11.67 17.05 20.63
CA THR A 111 13.12 17.16 20.41
C THR A 111 13.53 17.07 18.95
N MET A 112 12.62 16.66 18.07
CA MET A 112 12.88 16.34 16.65
C MET A 112 13.95 15.26 16.47
N THR A 113 14.20 14.45 17.49
CA THR A 113 15.11 13.31 17.40
C THR A 113 14.53 12.24 16.48
N PRO A 114 15.28 11.75 15.48
CA PRO A 114 14.81 10.66 14.61
C PRO A 114 14.53 9.38 15.39
N LEU A 115 13.38 8.75 15.12
CA LEU A 115 12.92 7.52 15.76
C LEU A 115 13.04 6.28 14.85
N ILE A 116 13.54 6.45 13.63
CA ILE A 116 13.57 5.39 12.60
C ILE A 116 14.68 4.36 12.82
N ASN A 117 15.66 4.64 13.68
CA ASN A 117 16.71 3.67 14.02
C ASN A 117 16.29 2.84 15.23
N ASN A 118 15.40 1.88 15.03
CA ASN A 118 14.94 0.98 16.07
C ASN A 118 14.66 -0.43 15.50
N PRO A 119 14.57 -1.48 16.34
CA PRO A 119 14.35 -2.85 15.90
C PRO A 119 13.11 -3.08 15.04
N GLY A 120 12.04 -2.30 15.22
CA GLY A 120 10.84 -2.41 14.40
C GLY A 120 11.07 -1.98 12.95
N PHE A 121 11.78 -0.87 12.72
CA PHE A 121 12.17 -0.46 11.38
C PHE A 121 13.18 -1.42 10.74
N VAL A 122 14.10 -1.97 11.53
CA VAL A 122 15.07 -2.97 11.03
C VAL A 122 14.35 -4.25 10.59
N GLU A 123 13.38 -4.73 11.38
CA GLU A 123 12.57 -5.91 11.02
C GLU A 123 11.78 -5.65 9.72
N ALA A 124 11.11 -4.50 9.63
CA ALA A 124 10.38 -4.12 8.43
C ALA A 124 11.28 -4.03 7.18
N LEU A 125 12.50 -3.52 7.34
CA LEU A 125 13.47 -3.44 6.24
C LEU A 125 13.94 -4.84 5.84
N THR A 126 14.18 -5.72 6.79
CA THR A 126 14.58 -7.11 6.55
C THR A 126 13.50 -7.85 5.75
N ASP A 127 12.25 -7.71 6.16
CA ASP A 127 11.09 -8.24 5.46
C ASP A 127 10.98 -7.69 4.03
N TRP A 128 11.23 -6.40 3.86
CA TRP A 128 11.11 -5.77 2.57
C TRP A 128 12.24 -6.12 1.61
N VAL A 129 13.46 -6.25 2.12
CA VAL A 129 14.59 -6.75 1.32
C VAL A 129 14.34 -8.18 0.84
N ASP A 130 13.71 -9.00 1.67
CA ASP A 130 13.33 -10.36 1.29
C ASP A 130 12.29 -10.41 0.16
N ALA A 131 11.47 -9.37 0.01
CA ALA A 131 10.49 -9.26 -1.08
C ALA A 131 11.11 -9.31 -2.48
N VAL A 132 12.37 -8.93 -2.64
CA VAL A 132 13.10 -9.03 -3.92
C VAL A 132 13.10 -10.47 -4.48
N ASN A 133 12.93 -11.47 -3.62
CA ASN A 133 12.92 -12.88 -4.02
C ASN A 133 11.60 -13.35 -4.65
N TYR A 134 10.55 -12.54 -4.61
CA TYR A 134 9.23 -12.93 -5.13
C TYR A 134 8.51 -11.83 -5.93
N VAL A 135 9.25 -10.81 -6.37
CA VAL A 135 8.78 -9.83 -7.35
C VAL A 135 9.22 -10.23 -8.77
N PRO A 136 8.60 -9.69 -9.82
CA PRO A 136 9.01 -9.94 -11.20
C PRO A 136 10.49 -9.60 -11.46
N PRO A 137 11.12 -10.19 -12.48
CA PRO A 137 12.47 -9.81 -12.88
C PRO A 137 12.61 -8.30 -13.08
N GLY A 138 13.57 -7.69 -12.39
CA GLY A 138 13.73 -6.24 -12.40
C GLY A 138 12.81 -5.48 -11.44
N GLY A 139 11.97 -6.16 -10.66
CA GLY A 139 10.99 -5.57 -9.74
C GLY A 139 11.59 -4.63 -8.68
N ILE A 140 12.88 -4.78 -8.36
CA ILE A 140 13.58 -3.81 -7.49
C ILE A 140 13.62 -2.39 -8.10
N ASN A 141 13.42 -2.26 -9.41
CA ASN A 141 13.35 -0.98 -10.11
C ASN A 141 11.92 -0.55 -10.45
N PHE A 142 10.91 -1.22 -9.91
CA PHE A 142 9.52 -0.86 -10.13
C PHE A 142 9.18 0.44 -9.42
N GLY A 143 8.78 1.44 -10.19
CA GLY A 143 8.07 2.61 -9.72
C GLY A 143 6.56 2.34 -9.61
N LEU A 144 5.78 3.36 -9.27
CA LEU A 144 4.33 3.21 -9.11
C LEU A 144 3.66 2.72 -10.41
N GLY A 145 4.04 3.29 -11.56
CA GLY A 145 3.46 2.87 -12.86
C GLY A 145 3.77 1.41 -13.20
N ASP A 146 4.98 0.92 -12.88
CA ASP A 146 5.36 -0.48 -13.11
C ASP A 146 4.57 -1.43 -12.21
N GLU A 147 4.35 -1.06 -10.94
CA GLU A 147 3.54 -1.83 -9.99
C GLU A 147 2.08 -1.92 -10.47
N ILE A 148 1.48 -0.79 -10.88
CA ILE A 148 0.12 -0.72 -11.41
C ILE A 148 -0.03 -1.63 -12.63
N ASN A 149 0.89 -1.52 -13.59
CA ASN A 149 0.84 -2.31 -14.83
C ASN A 149 1.06 -3.79 -14.58
N SER A 150 1.98 -4.17 -13.68
CA SER A 150 2.27 -5.56 -13.36
C SER A 150 1.07 -6.25 -12.69
N PHE A 151 0.44 -5.60 -11.71
CA PHE A 151 -0.75 -6.15 -11.07
C PHE A 151 -1.97 -6.12 -12.02
N GLY A 152 -2.24 -4.98 -12.65
CA GLY A 152 -3.36 -4.81 -13.59
C GLY A 152 -3.29 -5.73 -14.81
N GLY A 153 -2.07 -6.11 -15.23
CA GLY A 153 -1.78 -7.09 -16.28
C GLY A 153 -1.83 -8.55 -15.81
N GLY A 154 -2.12 -8.83 -14.54
CA GLY A 154 -2.27 -10.19 -14.02
C GLY A 154 -0.98 -10.89 -13.58
N GLN A 155 0.17 -10.23 -13.66
CA GLN A 155 1.48 -10.86 -13.44
C GLN A 155 1.79 -11.19 -11.98
N THR A 156 1.02 -10.68 -11.00
CA THR A 156 1.37 -10.87 -9.60
C THR A 156 0.17 -11.22 -8.73
N LEU A 157 0.42 -12.04 -7.69
CA LEU A 157 -0.59 -12.46 -6.72
C LEU A 157 -1.05 -11.29 -5.86
N PHE A 158 -0.10 -10.48 -5.41
CA PHE A 158 -0.32 -9.33 -4.55
C PHE A 158 0.23 -8.05 -5.14
N SER A 159 -0.35 -6.96 -4.73
CA SER A 159 0.17 -5.62 -4.87
C SER A 159 -0.23 -4.80 -3.65
N PHE A 160 0.61 -3.90 -3.19
CA PHE A 160 0.19 -2.93 -2.20
C PHE A 160 0.76 -1.55 -2.53
N SER A 161 -0.14 -0.66 -2.82
CA SER A 161 0.07 0.76 -3.05
C SER A 161 -1.28 1.46 -2.90
N TRP A 162 -1.42 2.59 -3.50
CA TRP A 162 -2.71 3.26 -3.65
C TRP A 162 -3.67 2.43 -4.52
N ASP A 163 -4.88 2.88 -4.65
CA ASP A 163 -5.99 2.19 -5.34
C ASP A 163 -5.88 2.16 -6.87
N ASP A 164 -4.96 2.94 -7.47
CA ASP A 164 -4.72 2.96 -8.92
C ASP A 164 -4.56 1.57 -9.55
N ALA A 165 -3.82 0.67 -8.90
CA ALA A 165 -3.63 -0.69 -9.41
C ALA A 165 -4.94 -1.52 -9.38
N PHE A 166 -5.83 -1.25 -8.41
CA PHE A 166 -7.16 -1.86 -8.41
C PHE A 166 -8.02 -1.32 -9.56
N VAL A 167 -7.96 0.00 -9.79
CA VAL A 167 -8.65 0.64 -10.92
C VAL A 167 -8.14 0.08 -12.25
N ALA A 168 -6.82 -0.06 -12.42
CA ALA A 168 -6.23 -0.67 -13.62
C ALA A 168 -6.72 -2.12 -13.83
N ALA A 169 -6.78 -2.92 -12.76
CA ALA A 169 -7.25 -4.30 -12.81
C ALA A 169 -8.76 -4.43 -13.14
N MET A 170 -9.53 -3.36 -13.00
CA MET A 170 -10.96 -3.34 -13.28
C MET A 170 -11.31 -2.78 -14.67
N GLN A 171 -10.32 -2.32 -15.46
CA GLN A 171 -10.54 -1.84 -16.82
C GLN A 171 -11.05 -2.97 -17.74
N ASP A 172 -11.72 -2.58 -18.83
CA ASP A 172 -12.34 -3.54 -19.77
C ASP A 172 -11.32 -4.44 -20.47
N ASP A 173 -10.11 -3.96 -20.67
CA ASP A 173 -9.00 -4.66 -21.33
C ASP A 173 -8.08 -5.41 -20.33
N SER A 174 -8.34 -5.32 -19.04
CA SER A 174 -7.57 -6.08 -18.05
C SER A 174 -7.91 -7.57 -18.10
N PRO A 175 -6.89 -8.48 -18.20
CA PRO A 175 -7.12 -9.91 -18.18
C PRO A 175 -7.68 -10.42 -16.86
N ILE A 176 -7.54 -9.66 -15.78
CA ILE A 176 -7.97 -10.04 -14.43
C ILE A 176 -9.20 -9.28 -13.94
N LYS A 177 -9.93 -8.64 -14.85
CA LYS A 177 -11.16 -7.93 -14.51
C LYS A 177 -12.12 -8.82 -13.72
N ASN A 178 -12.64 -8.32 -12.60
CA ASN A 178 -13.50 -9.04 -11.64
C ASN A 178 -12.83 -10.21 -10.87
N GLN A 179 -11.52 -10.44 -11.06
CA GLN A 179 -10.77 -11.49 -10.37
C GLN A 179 -9.91 -10.95 -9.23
N VAL A 180 -10.08 -9.68 -8.89
CA VAL A 180 -9.28 -9.00 -7.86
C VAL A 180 -10.10 -8.71 -6.61
N GLY A 181 -9.42 -8.69 -5.48
CA GLY A 181 -9.96 -8.26 -4.21
C GLY A 181 -9.07 -7.21 -3.56
N ALA A 182 -9.66 -6.45 -2.64
CA ALA A 182 -8.94 -5.49 -1.82
C ALA A 182 -9.13 -5.81 -0.34
N ALA A 183 -8.10 -5.59 0.46
CA ALA A 183 -8.11 -5.80 1.89
C ALA A 183 -7.25 -4.76 2.61
N GLN A 184 -7.42 -4.69 3.92
CA GLN A 184 -6.53 -3.90 4.76
C GLN A 184 -5.09 -4.41 4.60
N LEU A 185 -4.11 -3.50 4.68
CA LEU A 185 -2.70 -3.88 4.69
C LEU A 185 -2.39 -4.89 5.80
N PRO A 186 -1.47 -5.83 5.54
CA PRO A 186 -1.02 -6.75 6.56
C PRO A 186 -0.44 -6.02 7.78
N GLY A 187 -0.66 -6.58 8.95
CA GLY A 187 -0.06 -6.17 10.20
C GLY A 187 1.23 -6.91 10.52
N ALA A 188 1.59 -6.94 11.79
CA ALA A 188 2.70 -7.73 12.31
C ALA A 188 2.29 -8.50 13.57
N ASP A 189 2.89 -9.66 13.81
CA ASP A 189 2.63 -10.48 15.00
C ASP A 189 3.19 -9.85 16.29
N LYS A 190 4.15 -8.94 16.15
CA LYS A 190 4.81 -8.22 17.22
C LYS A 190 5.04 -6.77 16.82
N VAL A 191 5.04 -5.88 17.78
CA VAL A 191 5.33 -4.47 17.56
C VAL A 191 6.37 -3.97 18.55
N TRP A 192 7.32 -3.16 18.07
CA TRP A 192 8.33 -2.59 18.93
C TRP A 192 7.74 -1.56 19.89
N ASN A 193 8.05 -1.71 21.17
CA ASN A 193 7.70 -0.74 22.20
C ASN A 193 8.96 0.04 22.59
N ARG A 194 9.06 1.25 22.13
CA ARG A 194 10.22 2.11 22.35
C ARG A 194 10.37 2.60 23.80
N GLU A 195 9.27 2.61 24.59
CA GLU A 195 9.31 3.08 25.97
C GLU A 195 10.05 2.10 26.88
N ASN A 196 9.85 0.80 26.67
CA ASN A 196 10.48 -0.24 27.48
C ASN A 196 11.60 -1.00 26.75
N GLY A 197 11.83 -0.70 25.47
CA GLY A 197 12.88 -1.34 24.67
C GLY A 197 12.63 -2.83 24.41
N MET A 198 11.37 -3.27 24.32
CA MET A 198 11.00 -4.67 24.11
C MET A 198 9.96 -4.81 22.99
N TRP A 199 9.87 -6.04 22.47
CA TRP A 199 8.79 -6.40 21.57
C TRP A 199 7.52 -6.73 22.35
N ASP A 200 6.43 -6.09 21.97
CA ASP A 200 5.10 -6.49 22.40
C ASP A 200 4.62 -7.61 21.48
N ALA A 201 4.41 -8.81 22.02
CA ALA A 201 3.93 -9.98 21.29
C ALA A 201 2.40 -9.92 21.08
N LYS A 202 1.94 -8.89 20.40
CA LYS A 202 0.53 -8.72 20.02
C LYS A 202 0.47 -8.37 18.54
N ALA A 203 -0.46 -8.99 17.85
CA ALA A 203 -0.76 -8.62 16.48
C ALA A 203 -1.05 -7.11 16.39
N ASN A 204 -0.38 -6.45 15.49
CA ASN A 204 -0.48 -5.02 15.25
C ASN A 204 -0.86 -4.75 13.80
N GLN A 205 -2.11 -4.39 13.57
CA GLN A 205 -2.56 -3.80 12.32
C GLN A 205 -2.45 -2.29 12.46
N ALA A 206 -1.26 -1.77 12.21
CA ALA A 206 -1.06 -0.33 12.22
C ALA A 206 -1.89 0.36 11.14
N PRO A 207 -2.28 1.60 11.37
CA PRO A 207 -2.88 2.38 10.31
C PRO A 207 -1.91 2.45 9.12
N PHE A 208 -2.47 2.28 7.94
CA PHE A 208 -1.78 2.43 6.68
C PHE A 208 -1.23 3.84 6.50
N PHE A 209 -0.24 3.99 5.65
CA PHE A 209 0.23 5.29 5.22
C PHE A 209 -0.88 6.00 4.44
N VAL A 210 -1.30 7.15 4.94
CA VAL A 210 -2.28 8.00 4.29
C VAL A 210 -1.53 9.15 3.62
N TRP A 211 -1.75 9.29 2.34
CA TRP A 211 -1.35 10.44 1.56
C TRP A 211 -2.61 11.13 1.07
N GLY A 212 -2.48 12.11 0.24
CA GLY A 212 -3.59 12.78 -0.42
C GLY A 212 -3.07 14.03 -1.08
N TRP A 213 -3.77 14.44 -2.10
CA TRP A 213 -3.44 15.66 -2.79
C TRP A 213 -4.20 16.83 -2.19
N ALA A 214 -3.54 17.94 -2.08
CA ALA A 214 -4.14 19.17 -1.62
C ALA A 214 -3.78 20.31 -2.58
N VAL A 215 -4.73 21.19 -2.78
CA VAL A 215 -4.58 22.34 -3.66
C VAL A 215 -4.65 23.64 -2.86
N GLY A 216 -3.92 24.62 -3.31
CA GLY A 216 -3.90 25.96 -2.70
C GLY A 216 -3.61 27.02 -3.73
N VAL A 217 -3.97 28.27 -3.40
CA VAL A 217 -3.69 29.43 -4.25
C VAL A 217 -2.29 29.96 -3.96
N ALA A 218 -1.43 29.99 -4.98
CA ALA A 218 -0.08 30.49 -4.84
C ALA A 218 -0.07 31.96 -4.41
N LYS A 219 0.76 32.33 -3.42
CA LYS A 219 0.89 33.70 -2.91
C LYS A 219 1.15 34.73 -4.01
N LYS A 220 1.91 34.34 -5.05
CA LYS A 220 2.28 35.21 -6.18
C LYS A 220 1.29 35.20 -7.34
N SER A 221 0.20 34.44 -7.24
CA SER A 221 -0.84 34.46 -8.29
C SER A 221 -1.39 35.88 -8.44
N LYS A 222 -1.59 36.29 -9.68
CA LYS A 222 -2.26 37.55 -10.02
C LYS A 222 -3.78 37.40 -10.05
N GLU A 223 -4.26 36.17 -10.22
CA GLU A 223 -5.69 35.81 -10.36
C GLU A 223 -6.14 34.97 -9.15
N LYS A 224 -5.98 35.50 -7.93
CA LYS A 224 -6.23 34.74 -6.69
C LYS A 224 -7.71 34.42 -6.50
N GLU A 225 -8.59 35.38 -6.81
CA GLU A 225 -10.04 35.19 -6.68
C GLU A 225 -10.53 34.09 -7.66
N MET A 226 -10.14 34.21 -8.93
CA MET A 226 -10.49 33.20 -9.93
C MET A 226 -9.93 31.81 -9.56
N ALA A 227 -8.69 31.73 -9.09
CA ALA A 227 -8.11 30.49 -8.62
C ALA A 227 -8.89 29.92 -7.44
N PHE A 228 -9.31 30.74 -6.49
CA PHE A 228 -10.11 30.30 -5.37
C PHE A 228 -11.50 29.83 -5.79
N ASP A 229 -12.16 30.55 -6.68
CA ASP A 229 -13.46 30.16 -7.25
C ASP A 229 -13.36 28.81 -7.98
N TYR A 230 -12.25 28.58 -8.72
CA TYR A 230 -11.98 27.28 -9.35
C TYR A 230 -11.84 26.17 -8.31
N LEU A 231 -11.15 26.41 -7.20
CA LEU A 231 -11.03 25.42 -6.12
C LEU A 231 -12.39 25.13 -5.47
N CYS A 232 -13.22 26.16 -5.27
CA CYS A 232 -14.57 25.97 -4.75
C CYS A 232 -15.46 25.18 -5.71
N PHE A 233 -15.32 25.43 -7.02
CA PHE A 233 -16.01 24.64 -8.03
C PHE A 233 -15.59 23.18 -8.00
N PHE A 234 -14.28 22.91 -7.94
CA PHE A 234 -13.71 21.57 -7.88
C PHE A 234 -14.13 20.82 -6.60
N ALA A 235 -14.17 21.53 -5.48
CA ALA A 235 -14.58 21.01 -4.18
C ALA A 235 -16.10 20.85 -3.99
N ASN A 236 -16.89 21.25 -4.97
CA ASN A 236 -18.35 21.15 -4.90
C ASN A 236 -18.78 19.69 -4.92
N GLU A 237 -19.69 19.32 -4.01
CA GLU A 237 -20.15 17.93 -3.85
C GLU A 237 -20.69 17.33 -5.16
N ALA A 238 -21.46 18.09 -5.94
CA ALA A 238 -22.01 17.59 -7.19
C ALA A 238 -20.92 17.25 -8.23
N ASN A 239 -19.89 18.10 -8.31
CA ASN A 239 -18.76 17.86 -9.22
C ASN A 239 -17.91 16.68 -8.74
N HIS A 240 -17.69 16.58 -7.43
CA HIS A 240 -16.96 15.45 -6.84
C HIS A 240 -17.69 14.13 -7.10
N GLN A 241 -19.00 14.08 -6.93
CA GLN A 241 -19.81 12.89 -7.26
C GLN A 241 -19.75 12.54 -8.76
N ALA A 242 -19.72 13.53 -9.63
CA ALA A 242 -19.55 13.31 -11.07
C ALA A 242 -18.17 12.71 -11.39
N ASP A 243 -17.11 13.21 -10.76
CA ASP A 243 -15.75 12.72 -10.95
C ASP A 243 -15.58 11.27 -10.46
N ILE A 244 -16.16 10.92 -9.30
CA ILE A 244 -16.24 9.53 -8.82
C ILE A 244 -16.96 8.65 -9.85
N GLY A 245 -18.09 9.12 -10.39
CA GLY A 245 -18.89 8.38 -11.37
C GLY A 245 -18.16 8.06 -12.67
N ILE A 246 -17.17 8.85 -13.06
CA ILE A 246 -16.31 8.59 -14.23
C ILE A 246 -14.96 7.94 -13.87
N GLY A 247 -14.76 7.56 -12.61
CA GLY A 247 -13.58 6.84 -12.15
C GLY A 247 -12.30 7.69 -12.12
N ARG A 248 -12.40 9.00 -11.97
CA ARG A 248 -11.22 9.88 -11.92
C ARG A 248 -10.60 10.01 -10.53
N PHE A 249 -11.36 9.75 -9.50
CA PHE A 249 -10.89 9.76 -8.11
C PHE A 249 -11.43 8.50 -7.43
N GLY A 250 -10.51 7.66 -7.02
CA GLY A 250 -10.78 6.48 -6.22
C GLY A 250 -10.95 6.82 -4.75
#